data_bb33beed6035e96747faa92a9c2c7e68
#
_entry.id   bb33beed6035e96747faa92a9c2c7e68
#
_cell.length_a   1.000
_cell.length_b   1.000
_cell.length_c   1.000
_cell.angle_alpha   90.00
_cell.angle_beta   90.00
_cell.angle_gamma   90.00
#
_symmetry.space_group_name_H-M   'P 1'
#
loop_
_entity.id
_entity.type
_entity.pdbx_description
1 polymer ?
#
loop_
_entity_poly.entity_id
_entity_poly.type
_entity_poly.pdbx_seq_one_letter_code
_entity_poly.pdbx_strand_id
1 'polypeptide(L)'
;MKNITVFVMLLALMACNNAENVLYQELTPDEFASRVAECPVAYLPLGTIEWHGNHLPLGADGLQSQGFFEQLARETGGIVLPMLFIGPDPYDTIINGRDYYGMDCGKLFSDQCSYEIQQLPGSIYWVPDSTFDVMVNGIMKQLSRAGFKIVVAHGHGPSTSFIGDHAQEYRDKFNLLVMNCWGNDSADLCLQCDHAGANESSIMMYLHSHLVHMEKLPADTAVWPLGMLGSDPRTHASYKHGKEIVDFEVNKMKKIIQEELSKLGM
;
A
#
# COMPACT_ATOMS: atom_id res chain seq x y z
N MET A 1 8.52 -60.41 6.21
CA MET A 1 7.59 -59.47 5.64
C MET A 1 7.10 -58.50 6.74
N LYS A 2 7.91 -57.58 7.21
CA LYS A 2 7.57 -56.50 8.16
C LYS A 2 8.68 -55.46 8.06
N ASN A 3 8.60 -54.43 7.21
CA ASN A 3 9.46 -53.25 7.25
C ASN A 3 9.22 -52.27 6.08
N ILE A 4 7.99 -52.21 5.51
CA ILE A 4 7.70 -51.28 4.38
C ILE A 4 6.72 -50.12 4.81
N THR A 5 6.14 -50.19 6.00
CA THR A 5 5.05 -49.26 6.38
C THR A 5 5.52 -48.01 7.12
N VAL A 6 6.80 -47.85 7.46
CA VAL A 6 7.31 -46.72 8.25
C VAL A 6 7.84 -45.57 7.38
N PHE A 7 8.16 -45.81 6.09
CA PHE A 7 8.81 -44.78 5.25
C PHE A 7 7.84 -43.83 4.51
N VAL A 8 6.55 -44.14 4.46
CA VAL A 8 5.55 -43.33 3.77
C VAL A 8 4.96 -42.23 4.69
N MET A 9 5.11 -42.40 6.00
CA MET A 9 4.50 -41.43 6.98
C MET A 9 5.39 -40.23 7.34
N LEU A 10 6.66 -40.24 6.95
CA LEU A 10 7.60 -39.14 7.23
C LEU A 10 7.63 -38.07 6.10
N LEU A 11 7.11 -38.36 4.91
CA LEU A 11 7.03 -37.41 3.81
C LEU A 11 5.80 -36.51 3.87
N ALA A 12 4.79 -36.88 4.67
CA ALA A 12 3.54 -36.10 4.81
C ALA A 12 3.61 -35.02 5.91
N LEU A 13 4.71 -34.95 6.69
CA LEU A 13 4.85 -34.01 7.81
C LEU A 13 5.76 -32.80 7.50
N MET A 14 6.32 -32.71 6.29
CA MET A 14 7.07 -31.52 5.85
C MET A 14 6.25 -30.58 4.95
N ALA A 15 4.96 -30.82 4.77
CA ALA A 15 4.05 -29.95 4.02
C ALA A 15 3.24 -29.03 4.93
N CYS A 16 3.79 -28.63 6.09
CA CYS A 16 3.13 -27.69 6.99
C CYS A 16 3.98 -26.42 7.17
N ASN A 17 3.44 -25.30 6.68
CA ASN A 17 3.82 -23.92 7.00
C ASN A 17 5.02 -23.30 6.27
N ASN A 18 5.14 -23.43 4.97
CA ASN A 18 5.65 -22.30 4.21
C ASN A 18 4.43 -21.50 3.73
N ALA A 19 4.01 -20.48 4.49
CA ALA A 19 3.24 -19.40 3.91
C ALA A 19 4.01 -18.98 2.65
N GLU A 20 3.38 -19.09 1.49
CA GLU A 20 4.05 -18.88 0.21
C GLU A 20 4.70 -17.50 0.22
N ASN A 21 6.04 -17.45 0.04
CA ASN A 21 6.77 -16.19 0.04
C ASN A 21 6.39 -15.38 -1.21
N VAL A 22 5.84 -14.19 -1.01
CA VAL A 22 5.37 -13.30 -2.09
C VAL A 22 6.25 -12.06 -2.24
N LEU A 23 7.20 -11.84 -1.33
CA LEU A 23 8.05 -10.65 -1.30
C LEU A 23 9.22 -10.77 -2.26
N TYR A 24 9.33 -9.90 -3.25
CA TYR A 24 10.36 -9.95 -4.28
C TYR A 24 11.78 -10.08 -3.74
N GLN A 25 12.12 -9.29 -2.72
CA GLN A 25 13.45 -9.26 -2.11
C GLN A 25 13.84 -10.56 -1.36
N GLU A 26 12.88 -11.46 -1.17
CA GLU A 26 13.07 -12.72 -0.46
C GLU A 26 13.03 -13.94 -1.40
N LEU A 27 12.70 -13.73 -2.69
CA LEU A 27 12.64 -14.80 -3.69
C LEU A 27 14.04 -15.11 -4.23
N THR A 28 14.30 -16.39 -4.43
CA THR A 28 15.42 -16.83 -5.27
C THR A 28 15.12 -16.56 -6.74
N PRO A 29 16.15 -16.55 -7.64
CA PRO A 29 15.90 -16.34 -9.06
C PRO A 29 14.92 -17.35 -9.70
N ASP A 30 14.96 -18.62 -9.28
CA ASP A 30 14.07 -19.66 -9.81
C ASP A 30 12.63 -19.48 -9.32
N GLU A 31 12.43 -19.13 -8.05
CA GLU A 31 11.12 -18.80 -7.50
C GLU A 31 10.52 -17.57 -8.20
N PHE A 32 11.33 -16.52 -8.40
CA PHE A 32 10.91 -15.33 -9.14
C PHE A 32 10.45 -15.70 -10.56
N ALA A 33 11.25 -16.47 -11.30
CA ALA A 33 10.93 -16.87 -12.67
C ALA A 33 9.64 -17.70 -12.74
N SER A 34 9.47 -18.66 -11.81
CA SER A 34 8.26 -19.49 -11.72
C SER A 34 7.01 -18.62 -11.44
N ARG A 35 7.08 -17.74 -10.43
CA ARG A 35 5.93 -16.88 -10.07
C ARG A 35 5.52 -15.93 -11.19
N VAL A 36 6.48 -15.32 -11.89
CA VAL A 36 6.16 -14.46 -13.04
C VAL A 36 5.51 -15.26 -14.18
N ALA A 37 5.97 -16.48 -14.42
CA ALA A 37 5.38 -17.36 -15.44
C ALA A 37 3.97 -17.81 -15.09
N GLU A 38 3.69 -18.09 -13.81
CA GLU A 38 2.40 -18.52 -13.30
C GLU A 38 1.39 -17.38 -13.21
N CYS A 39 1.82 -16.21 -12.69
CA CYS A 39 0.98 -15.03 -12.50
C CYS A 39 1.80 -13.75 -12.69
N PRO A 40 1.78 -13.13 -13.90
CA PRO A 40 2.59 -11.97 -14.22
C PRO A 40 2.03 -10.65 -13.64
N VAL A 41 1.70 -10.65 -12.37
CA VAL A 41 1.17 -9.51 -11.62
C VAL A 41 2.22 -9.03 -10.63
N ALA A 42 2.56 -7.73 -10.70
CA ALA A 42 3.39 -7.05 -9.73
C ALA A 42 2.52 -6.14 -8.84
N TYR A 43 2.70 -6.23 -7.53
CA TYR A 43 2.07 -5.33 -6.56
C TYR A 43 3.12 -4.33 -6.09
N LEU A 44 2.88 -3.05 -6.33
CA LEU A 44 3.80 -1.97 -5.97
C LEU A 44 3.24 -1.17 -4.79
N PRO A 45 3.70 -1.47 -3.56
CA PRO A 45 3.32 -0.68 -2.39
C PRO A 45 3.90 0.72 -2.50
N LEU A 46 3.05 1.72 -2.39
CA LEU A 46 3.42 3.13 -2.43
C LEU A 46 3.35 3.70 -1.02
N GLY A 47 4.43 4.33 -0.60
CA GLY A 47 4.48 5.07 0.63
C GLY A 47 4.71 6.54 0.36
N THR A 48 4.95 7.18 1.40
CA THR A 48 5.87 8.25 1.72
C THR A 48 6.22 8.07 3.19
N ILE A 49 7.11 8.89 3.73
CA ILE A 49 7.33 9.02 5.16
C ILE A 49 6.78 10.37 5.56
N GLU A 50 5.60 10.38 6.17
CA GLU A 50 4.90 11.61 6.53
C GLU A 50 4.17 11.51 7.88
N TRP A 51 3.70 12.66 8.36
CA TRP A 51 2.93 12.77 9.58
C TRP A 51 1.56 12.07 9.46
N HIS A 52 1.31 11.08 10.32
CA HIS A 52 0.03 10.39 10.45
C HIS A 52 -0.53 10.51 11.88
N GLY A 53 -0.62 11.73 12.39
CA GLY A 53 -0.98 11.97 13.79
C GLY A 53 0.08 11.45 14.77
N ASN A 54 -0.19 11.59 16.06
CA ASN A 54 0.72 11.07 17.09
C ASN A 54 0.60 9.55 17.31
N HIS A 55 -0.41 8.91 16.72
CA HIS A 55 -0.82 7.54 17.06
C HIS A 55 -0.43 6.50 16.00
N LEU A 56 -0.13 6.89 14.79
CA LEU A 56 0.33 6.00 13.73
C LEU A 56 1.83 6.22 13.43
N PRO A 57 2.50 5.23 12.85
CA PRO A 57 3.89 5.38 12.41
C PRO A 57 3.97 6.30 11.17
N LEU A 58 5.11 6.97 11.01
CA LEU A 58 5.36 7.84 9.84
C LEU A 58 5.29 7.12 8.48
N GLY A 59 5.50 5.82 8.45
CA GLY A 59 5.40 5.01 7.22
C GLY A 59 4.04 4.33 7.06
N ALA A 60 2.96 4.85 7.66
CA ALA A 60 1.65 4.20 7.67
C ALA A 60 1.16 3.80 6.28
N ASP A 61 1.20 4.68 5.29
CA ASP A 61 0.77 4.40 3.91
C ASP A 61 1.42 3.17 3.32
N GLY A 62 2.75 3.15 3.34
CA GLY A 62 3.51 2.05 2.78
C GLY A 62 3.29 0.74 3.53
N LEU A 63 3.22 0.79 4.87
CA LEU A 63 2.98 -0.40 5.70
C LEU A 63 1.59 -0.99 5.45
N GLN A 64 0.56 -0.15 5.34
CA GLN A 64 -0.80 -0.58 4.98
C GLN A 64 -0.83 -1.24 3.61
N SER A 65 -0.24 -0.58 2.61
CA SER A 65 -0.18 -1.08 1.24
C SER A 65 0.54 -2.41 1.15
N GLN A 66 1.72 -2.53 1.77
CA GLN A 66 2.48 -3.77 1.74
C GLN A 66 1.70 -4.90 2.42
N GLY A 67 1.17 -4.68 3.62
CA GLY A 67 0.40 -5.71 4.33
C GLY A 67 -0.83 -6.17 3.57
N PHE A 68 -1.54 -5.24 2.92
CA PHE A 68 -2.65 -5.54 2.03
C PHE A 68 -2.21 -6.37 0.82
N PHE A 69 -1.16 -5.93 0.11
CA PHE A 69 -0.67 -6.63 -1.08
C PHE A 69 -0.10 -8.02 -0.78
N GLU A 70 0.49 -8.22 0.40
CA GLU A 70 0.90 -9.56 0.81
C GLU A 70 -0.29 -10.51 0.94
N GLN A 71 -1.42 -10.06 1.51
CA GLN A 71 -2.63 -10.88 1.58
C GLN A 71 -3.22 -11.13 0.18
N LEU A 72 -3.29 -10.09 -0.65
CA LEU A 72 -3.81 -10.20 -2.01
C LEU A 72 -2.95 -11.16 -2.86
N ALA A 73 -1.62 -11.03 -2.81
CA ALA A 73 -0.70 -11.88 -3.56
C ALA A 73 -0.74 -13.36 -3.13
N ARG A 74 -0.99 -13.66 -1.85
CA ARG A 74 -1.18 -15.03 -1.38
C ARG A 74 -2.46 -15.66 -1.94
N GLU A 75 -3.48 -14.87 -2.28
CA GLU A 75 -4.75 -15.37 -2.81
C GLU A 75 -4.82 -15.37 -4.35
N THR A 76 -4.05 -14.53 -5.01
CA THR A 76 -4.14 -14.32 -6.47
C THR A 76 -2.90 -14.78 -7.23
N GLY A 77 -1.78 -14.99 -6.53
CA GLY A 77 -0.46 -15.12 -7.13
C GLY A 77 0.19 -13.75 -7.39
N GLY A 78 1.30 -13.75 -8.11
CA GLY A 78 2.07 -12.55 -8.40
C GLY A 78 3.14 -12.26 -7.33
N ILE A 79 3.74 -11.07 -7.39
CA ILE A 79 4.90 -10.68 -6.58
C ILE A 79 4.70 -9.30 -5.99
N VAL A 80 4.90 -9.16 -4.68
CA VAL A 80 4.93 -7.88 -3.97
C VAL A 80 6.33 -7.28 -4.09
N LEU A 81 6.42 -6.11 -4.70
CA LEU A 81 7.66 -5.37 -4.90
C LEU A 81 8.13 -4.70 -3.59
N PRO A 82 9.42 -4.37 -3.48
CA PRO A 82 9.89 -3.52 -2.40
C PRO A 82 9.12 -2.19 -2.37
N MET A 83 8.73 -1.79 -1.17
CA MET A 83 7.96 -0.58 -0.94
C MET A 83 8.72 0.69 -1.37
N LEU A 84 8.04 1.57 -2.08
CA LEU A 84 8.56 2.90 -2.38
C LEU A 84 8.13 3.88 -1.29
N PHE A 85 9.02 4.17 -0.34
CA PHE A 85 8.78 5.20 0.67
C PHE A 85 9.01 6.64 0.17
N ILE A 86 9.46 6.81 -1.06
CA ILE A 86 9.68 8.11 -1.67
C ILE A 86 8.53 8.39 -2.63
N GLY A 87 7.82 9.48 -2.41
CA GLY A 87 6.69 9.90 -3.24
C GLY A 87 6.60 11.40 -3.41
N PRO A 88 5.82 11.87 -4.41
CA PRO A 88 5.52 13.28 -4.59
C PRO A 88 4.39 13.72 -3.67
N ASP A 89 4.27 15.03 -3.51
CA ASP A 89 3.10 15.68 -2.92
C ASP A 89 2.81 16.99 -3.65
N PRO A 90 1.56 17.26 -4.06
CA PRO A 90 1.20 18.46 -4.81
C PRO A 90 1.18 19.74 -3.95
N TYR A 91 1.17 19.58 -2.64
CA TYR A 91 1.16 20.71 -1.72
C TYR A 91 2.57 20.96 -1.21
N ASP A 92 3.23 21.94 -1.81
CA ASP A 92 4.52 22.43 -1.37
C ASP A 92 4.55 23.96 -1.31
N THR A 93 5.41 24.51 -0.48
CA THR A 93 5.66 25.94 -0.41
C THR A 93 6.99 26.23 0.27
N ILE A 94 7.57 27.39 -0.04
CA ILE A 94 8.80 27.87 0.60
C ILE A 94 8.50 29.15 1.37
N ILE A 95 8.73 29.13 2.67
CA ILE A 95 8.54 30.29 3.53
C ILE A 95 9.85 30.59 4.24
N ASN A 96 10.41 31.80 4.02
CA ASN A 96 11.67 32.23 4.60
C ASN A 96 12.85 31.25 4.35
N GLY A 97 12.88 30.63 3.16
CA GLY A 97 13.93 29.70 2.77
C GLY A 97 13.81 28.29 3.39
N ARG A 98 12.68 27.96 3.97
CA ARG A 98 12.34 26.62 4.46
C ARG A 98 11.27 25.99 3.59
N ASP A 99 11.47 24.73 3.24
CA ASP A 99 10.49 23.93 2.49
C ASP A 99 9.44 23.35 3.43
N TYR A 100 8.19 23.36 2.97
CA TYR A 100 7.02 22.76 3.60
C TYR A 100 6.26 21.97 2.53
N TYR A 101 5.89 20.74 2.81
CA TYR A 101 5.18 19.89 1.86
C TYR A 101 4.26 18.89 2.57
N GLY A 102 3.26 18.37 1.83
CA GLY A 102 2.30 17.43 2.34
C GLY A 102 1.56 17.97 3.57
N MET A 103 1.52 17.20 4.62
CA MET A 103 0.82 17.56 5.85
C MET A 103 1.39 18.79 6.57
N ASP A 104 2.61 19.24 6.27
CA ASP A 104 3.08 20.56 6.73
C ASP A 104 2.19 21.72 6.26
N CYS A 105 1.55 21.53 5.11
CA CYS A 105 0.69 22.49 4.42
C CYS A 105 -0.79 22.23 4.64
N GLY A 106 -1.19 21.48 5.64
CA GLY A 106 -2.52 20.92 5.82
C GLY A 106 -3.69 21.87 5.56
N LYS A 107 -3.61 23.12 6.02
CA LYS A 107 -4.65 24.13 5.77
C LYS A 107 -4.86 24.53 4.31
N LEU A 108 -3.92 24.19 3.43
CA LEU A 108 -4.04 24.49 1.99
C LEU A 108 -4.96 23.51 1.27
N PHE A 109 -5.18 22.32 1.82
CA PHE A 109 -6.01 21.29 1.18
C PHE A 109 -7.21 20.81 1.99
N SER A 110 -7.34 21.19 3.29
CA SER A 110 -8.50 20.81 4.09
C SER A 110 -8.76 21.75 5.26
N ASP A 111 -10.03 22.12 5.45
CA ASP A 111 -10.50 22.88 6.63
C ASP A 111 -10.39 22.05 7.92
N GLN A 112 -10.35 20.72 7.85
CA GLN A 112 -10.09 19.87 9.01
C GLN A 112 -8.65 20.06 9.52
N CYS A 113 -7.71 20.38 8.62
CA CYS A 113 -6.33 20.70 8.94
C CYS A 113 -6.16 22.21 9.21
N SER A 114 -6.94 22.76 10.13
CA SER A 114 -7.02 24.22 10.42
C SER A 114 -5.82 24.78 11.19
N TYR A 115 -4.63 24.17 11.08
CA TYR A 115 -3.40 24.64 11.69
C TYR A 115 -2.54 25.46 10.72
N GLU A 116 -1.72 26.37 11.27
CA GLU A 116 -0.78 27.13 10.47
C GLU A 116 0.30 26.25 9.87
N ILE A 117 0.80 26.62 8.66
CA ILE A 117 1.89 25.92 8.00
C ILE A 117 3.08 25.78 8.95
N GLN A 118 3.55 24.56 9.18
CA GLN A 118 4.62 24.24 10.10
C GLN A 118 5.27 22.92 9.71
N GLN A 119 6.58 22.77 9.97
CA GLN A 119 7.26 21.51 9.75
C GLN A 119 6.81 20.49 10.82
N LEU A 120 6.17 19.43 10.36
CA LEU A 120 5.76 18.32 11.22
C LEU A 120 6.92 17.33 11.40
N PRO A 121 7.16 16.83 12.61
CA PRO A 121 8.28 15.93 12.87
C PRO A 121 8.23 14.66 12.02
N GLY A 122 9.32 14.37 11.31
CA GLY A 122 9.51 13.11 10.58
C GLY A 122 9.07 13.11 9.13
N SER A 123 8.37 14.13 8.63
CA SER A 123 7.98 14.25 7.22
C SER A 123 9.16 14.77 6.38
N ILE A 124 10.06 13.89 5.95
CA ILE A 124 11.32 14.29 5.26
C ILE A 124 11.63 13.46 4.01
N TYR A 125 10.76 12.56 3.58
CA TYR A 125 11.07 11.58 2.52
C TYR A 125 10.28 11.86 1.25
N TRP A 126 10.27 13.12 0.82
CA TRP A 126 9.56 13.65 -0.32
C TRP A 126 10.48 13.87 -1.52
N VAL A 127 9.95 13.79 -2.73
CA VAL A 127 10.62 14.17 -3.99
C VAL A 127 9.64 14.84 -4.94
N PRO A 128 10.11 15.76 -5.83
CA PRO A 128 9.25 16.33 -6.86
C PRO A 128 8.72 15.26 -7.84
N ASP A 129 7.57 15.52 -8.46
CA ASP A 129 6.97 14.71 -9.52
C ASP A 129 7.98 14.25 -10.58
N SER A 130 8.85 15.16 -11.02
CA SER A 130 9.86 14.86 -12.04
C SER A 130 10.88 13.80 -11.61
N THR A 131 11.23 13.74 -10.34
CA THR A 131 12.13 12.71 -9.80
C THR A 131 11.38 11.39 -9.66
N PHE A 132 10.16 11.43 -9.15
CA PHE A 132 9.30 10.26 -9.02
C PHE A 132 8.99 9.63 -10.37
N ASP A 133 8.70 10.45 -11.40
CA ASP A 133 8.49 10.01 -12.77
C ASP A 133 9.68 9.20 -13.32
N VAL A 134 10.89 9.72 -13.18
CA VAL A 134 12.10 9.01 -13.64
C VAL A 134 12.25 7.66 -12.95
N MET A 135 12.01 7.60 -11.64
CA MET A 135 12.10 6.36 -10.86
C MET A 135 11.04 5.35 -11.29
N VAL A 136 9.77 5.76 -11.37
CA VAL A 136 8.67 4.88 -11.74
C VAL A 136 8.81 4.37 -13.17
N ASN A 137 9.14 5.23 -14.14
CA ASN A 137 9.42 4.81 -15.52
C ASN A 137 10.55 3.77 -15.59
N GLY A 138 11.59 3.93 -14.76
CA GLY A 138 12.67 2.94 -14.63
C GLY A 138 12.15 1.58 -14.13
N ILE A 139 11.32 1.59 -13.11
CA ILE A 139 10.70 0.38 -12.54
C ILE A 139 9.79 -0.29 -13.58
N MET A 140 8.84 0.44 -14.17
CA MET A 140 7.89 -0.07 -15.17
C MET A 140 8.60 -0.72 -16.35
N LYS A 141 9.67 -0.09 -16.85
CA LYS A 141 10.52 -0.66 -17.91
C LYS A 141 11.11 -2.02 -17.51
N GLN A 142 11.60 -2.16 -16.28
CA GLN A 142 12.19 -3.42 -15.83
C GLN A 142 11.14 -4.50 -15.55
N LEU A 143 9.96 -4.13 -15.05
CA LEU A 143 8.84 -5.05 -14.88
C LEU A 143 8.38 -5.62 -16.21
N SER A 144 8.22 -4.77 -17.24
CA SER A 144 7.91 -5.20 -18.60
C SER A 144 8.97 -6.16 -19.14
N ARG A 145 10.26 -5.83 -18.99
CA ARG A 145 11.39 -6.69 -19.40
C ARG A 145 11.38 -8.04 -18.69
N ALA A 146 10.97 -8.08 -17.43
CA ALA A 146 10.91 -9.32 -16.65
C ALA A 146 9.69 -10.19 -16.99
N GLY A 147 8.75 -9.70 -17.78
CA GLY A 147 7.58 -10.46 -18.23
C GLY A 147 6.28 -10.16 -17.53
N PHE A 148 6.26 -9.22 -16.57
CA PHE A 148 5.02 -8.79 -15.96
C PHE A 148 4.07 -8.18 -17.00
N LYS A 149 2.77 -8.30 -16.74
CA LYS A 149 1.68 -7.79 -17.59
C LYS A 149 0.78 -6.81 -16.85
N ILE A 150 0.63 -6.99 -15.55
CA ILE A 150 -0.24 -6.19 -14.70
C ILE A 150 0.59 -5.63 -13.56
N VAL A 151 0.39 -4.36 -13.24
CA VAL A 151 0.93 -3.68 -12.05
C VAL A 151 -0.22 -3.11 -11.27
N VAL A 152 -0.36 -3.50 -10.02
CA VAL A 152 -1.28 -2.88 -9.07
C VAL A 152 -0.46 -2.01 -8.13
N ALA A 153 -0.65 -0.70 -8.21
CA ALA A 153 0.11 0.28 -7.43
C ALA A 153 -0.84 1.08 -6.52
N HIS A 154 -0.61 1.06 -5.22
CA HIS A 154 -1.50 1.72 -4.25
C HIS A 154 -0.77 2.06 -2.95
N GLY A 155 -1.27 3.09 -2.24
CA GLY A 155 -0.77 3.56 -0.97
C GLY A 155 -0.95 5.06 -0.82
N HIS A 156 0.12 5.78 -0.53
CA HIS A 156 0.11 7.24 -0.43
C HIS A 156 -0.68 7.90 -1.56
N GLY A 157 -1.65 8.74 -1.20
CA GLY A 157 -2.63 9.30 -2.13
C GLY A 157 -2.02 9.97 -3.37
N PRO A 158 -1.15 10.98 -3.22
CA PRO A 158 -0.46 11.62 -4.33
C PRO A 158 0.33 10.65 -5.22
N SER A 159 1.07 9.71 -4.64
CA SER A 159 1.82 8.69 -5.39
C SER A 159 0.89 7.78 -6.20
N THR A 160 -0.23 7.37 -5.60
CA THR A 160 -1.26 6.54 -6.24
C THR A 160 -1.92 7.28 -7.41
N SER A 161 -2.28 8.55 -7.22
CA SER A 161 -2.85 9.41 -8.27
C SER A 161 -1.85 9.61 -9.41
N PHE A 162 -0.59 9.93 -9.09
CA PHE A 162 0.46 10.11 -10.10
C PHE A 162 0.59 8.88 -11.01
N ILE A 163 0.68 7.69 -10.44
CA ILE A 163 0.79 6.46 -11.24
C ILE A 163 -0.49 6.19 -12.03
N GLY A 164 -1.66 6.46 -11.47
CA GLY A 164 -2.94 6.34 -12.14
C GLY A 164 -3.07 7.25 -13.36
N ASP A 165 -2.67 8.50 -13.23
CA ASP A 165 -2.71 9.50 -14.30
C ASP A 165 -1.78 9.13 -15.48
N HIS A 166 -0.69 8.41 -15.21
CA HIS A 166 0.26 7.93 -16.22
C HIS A 166 0.00 6.49 -16.71
N ALA A 167 -1.09 5.84 -16.27
CA ALA A 167 -1.36 4.43 -16.58
C ALA A 167 -1.42 4.14 -18.10
N GLN A 168 -2.01 5.06 -18.89
CA GLN A 168 -2.05 4.92 -20.35
C GLN A 168 -0.66 5.02 -20.97
N GLU A 169 0.18 5.91 -20.46
CA GLU A 169 1.56 6.05 -20.90
C GLU A 169 2.38 4.77 -20.66
N TYR A 170 2.22 4.14 -19.48
CA TYR A 170 2.88 2.86 -19.18
C TYR A 170 2.38 1.72 -20.07
N ARG A 171 1.09 1.74 -20.43
CA ARG A 171 0.55 0.80 -21.42
C ARG A 171 1.21 0.97 -22.78
N ASP A 172 1.31 2.20 -23.26
CA ASP A 172 1.84 2.50 -24.60
C ASP A 172 3.35 2.25 -24.69
N LYS A 173 4.10 2.64 -23.65
CA LYS A 173 5.56 2.51 -23.62
C LYS A 173 6.05 1.11 -23.27
N PHE A 174 5.35 0.42 -22.35
CA PHE A 174 5.87 -0.80 -21.74
C PHE A 174 4.94 -2.01 -21.89
N ASN A 175 3.76 -1.83 -22.49
CA ASN A 175 2.72 -2.86 -22.59
C ASN A 175 2.33 -3.44 -21.20
N LEU A 176 2.22 -2.57 -20.19
CA LEU A 176 1.77 -2.88 -18.84
C LEU A 176 0.37 -2.34 -18.60
N LEU A 177 -0.54 -3.18 -18.10
CA LEU A 177 -1.78 -2.71 -17.51
C LEU A 177 -1.47 -2.24 -16.09
N VAL A 178 -1.66 -0.94 -15.84
CA VAL A 178 -1.45 -0.36 -14.52
C VAL A 178 -2.78 0.04 -13.93
N MET A 179 -3.02 -0.31 -12.67
CA MET A 179 -4.24 0.01 -11.92
C MET A 179 -3.93 0.28 -10.46
N ASN A 180 -4.87 0.91 -9.75
CA ASN A 180 -4.85 1.08 -8.31
C ASN A 180 -6.06 0.37 -7.66
N CYS A 181 -6.20 0.47 -6.33
CA CYS A 181 -7.27 -0.20 -5.61
C CYS A 181 -8.53 0.66 -5.45
N TRP A 182 -8.51 1.94 -5.83
CA TRP A 182 -9.68 2.81 -5.72
C TRP A 182 -10.71 2.53 -6.81
N GLY A 183 -11.94 2.85 -6.51
CA GLY A 183 -13.09 2.71 -7.42
C GLY A 183 -14.01 1.56 -7.04
N ASN A 184 -15.30 1.78 -7.24
CA ASN A 184 -16.39 0.87 -6.86
C ASN A 184 -16.47 0.56 -5.36
N ASP A 185 -15.93 1.43 -4.52
CA ASP A 185 -15.88 1.28 -3.07
C ASP A 185 -17.16 1.82 -2.44
N SER A 186 -17.58 1.23 -1.32
CA SER A 186 -18.52 1.90 -0.43
C SER A 186 -17.73 2.92 0.42
N ALA A 187 -18.40 4.00 0.84
CA ALA A 187 -17.75 5.02 1.67
C ALA A 187 -17.11 4.46 2.95
N ASP A 188 -17.60 3.32 3.44
CA ASP A 188 -17.15 2.70 4.68
C ASP A 188 -16.06 1.61 4.49
N LEU A 189 -15.88 1.10 3.25
CA LEU A 189 -14.98 -0.02 2.95
C LEU A 189 -13.97 0.32 1.84
N CYS A 190 -13.43 1.52 1.86
CA CYS A 190 -12.40 2.00 0.94
C CYS A 190 -11.01 1.80 1.55
N LEU A 191 -10.04 1.40 0.75
CA LEU A 191 -8.66 1.25 1.21
C LEU A 191 -7.95 2.61 1.21
N GLN A 192 -7.45 3.05 2.38
CA GLN A 192 -6.69 4.28 2.55
C GLN A 192 -7.42 5.53 2.00
N CYS A 193 -8.61 5.80 2.53
CA CYS A 193 -9.50 6.86 2.04
C CYS A 193 -9.55 8.11 2.92
N ASP A 194 -8.87 8.11 4.04
CA ASP A 194 -8.70 9.26 4.91
C ASP A 194 -7.20 9.50 5.15
N HIS A 195 -6.83 10.39 6.06
CA HIS A 195 -5.44 10.56 6.46
C HIS A 195 -5.34 10.50 7.98
N ALA A 196 -4.72 9.45 8.48
CA ALA A 196 -4.61 9.16 9.91
C ALA A 196 -5.95 9.11 10.66
N GLY A 197 -7.08 9.04 9.93
CA GLY A 197 -8.43 8.98 10.47
C GLY A 197 -8.83 7.56 10.87
N ALA A 198 -10.14 7.35 11.00
CA ALA A 198 -10.68 6.06 11.44
C ALA A 198 -10.42 4.93 10.44
N ASN A 199 -10.37 5.21 9.14
CA ASN A 199 -10.11 4.23 8.10
C ASN A 199 -8.67 3.70 8.21
N GLU A 200 -7.68 4.54 8.04
CA GLU A 200 -6.27 4.14 8.12
C GLU A 200 -5.88 3.60 9.50
N SER A 201 -6.40 4.21 10.58
CA SER A 201 -6.18 3.69 11.94
C SER A 201 -6.71 2.27 12.08
N SER A 202 -7.88 1.96 11.50
CA SER A 202 -8.46 0.61 11.53
C SER A 202 -7.63 -0.38 10.73
N ILE A 203 -7.18 -0.01 9.53
CA ILE A 203 -6.31 -0.83 8.69
C ILE A 203 -5.01 -1.13 9.41
N MET A 204 -4.38 -0.11 10.02
CA MET A 204 -3.16 -0.29 10.82
C MET A 204 -3.38 -1.16 12.06
N MET A 205 -4.52 -1.02 12.76
CA MET A 205 -4.87 -1.91 13.88
C MET A 205 -4.97 -3.37 13.44
N TYR A 206 -5.45 -3.64 12.23
CA TYR A 206 -5.54 -4.99 11.69
C TYR A 206 -4.19 -5.53 11.23
N LEU A 207 -3.46 -4.77 10.42
CA LEU A 207 -2.23 -5.24 9.78
C LEU A 207 -1.00 -5.12 10.70
N HIS A 208 -0.92 -4.08 11.52
CA HIS A 208 0.25 -3.70 12.31
C HIS A 208 -0.11 -3.15 13.68
N SER A 209 -0.96 -3.86 14.44
CA SER A 209 -1.50 -3.39 15.73
C SER A 209 -0.44 -2.89 16.71
N HIS A 210 0.77 -3.47 16.69
CA HIS A 210 1.88 -3.11 17.58
C HIS A 210 2.50 -1.73 17.28
N LEU A 211 2.14 -1.10 16.14
CA LEU A 211 2.58 0.24 15.74
C LEU A 211 1.53 1.32 16.01
N VAL A 212 0.34 0.95 16.49
CA VAL A 212 -0.77 1.87 16.74
C VAL A 212 -0.81 2.26 18.22
N HIS A 213 -0.82 3.56 18.49
CA HIS A 213 -0.71 4.15 19.82
C HIS A 213 -1.87 5.11 20.10
N MET A 214 -3.10 4.60 20.15
CA MET A 214 -4.31 5.41 20.36
C MET A 214 -4.27 6.28 21.63
N GLU A 215 -3.53 5.85 22.64
CA GLU A 215 -3.32 6.58 23.90
C GLU A 215 -2.53 7.90 23.73
N LYS A 216 -1.88 8.10 22.57
CA LYS A 216 -1.17 9.36 22.24
C LYS A 216 -2.08 10.43 21.65
N LEU A 217 -3.31 10.10 21.31
CA LEU A 217 -4.29 11.09 20.87
C LEU A 217 -4.82 11.91 22.05
N PRO A 218 -5.25 13.17 21.83
CA PRO A 218 -5.89 13.95 22.88
C PRO A 218 -7.07 13.20 23.50
N ALA A 219 -7.11 13.11 24.83
CA ALA A 219 -8.19 12.44 25.54
C ALA A 219 -9.52 13.20 25.43
N ASP A 220 -9.46 14.54 25.33
CA ASP A 220 -10.62 15.40 25.05
C ASP A 220 -11.00 15.31 23.57
N THR A 221 -12.15 14.72 23.28
CA THR A 221 -12.66 14.57 21.91
C THR A 221 -13.06 15.89 21.26
N ALA A 222 -13.21 16.97 22.03
CA ALA A 222 -13.41 18.32 21.47
C ALA A 222 -12.13 18.89 20.83
N VAL A 223 -10.96 18.34 21.16
CA VAL A 223 -9.68 18.70 20.55
C VAL A 223 -9.42 17.79 19.35
N TRP A 224 -9.52 18.34 18.14
CA TRP A 224 -9.20 17.60 16.92
C TRP A 224 -7.69 17.33 16.83
N PRO A 225 -7.25 16.09 16.55
CA PRO A 225 -5.83 15.80 16.44
C PRO A 225 -5.16 16.48 15.24
N LEU A 226 -3.93 16.92 15.43
CA LEU A 226 -3.15 17.63 14.43
C LEU A 226 -2.88 16.76 13.20
N GLY A 227 -3.13 17.28 12.00
CA GLY A 227 -2.82 16.63 10.74
C GLY A 227 -3.61 15.35 10.48
N MET A 228 -4.88 15.33 10.87
CA MET A 228 -5.76 14.19 10.66
C MET A 228 -6.99 14.62 9.85
N LEU A 229 -7.38 13.78 8.89
CA LEU A 229 -8.55 13.93 8.04
C LEU A 229 -9.47 12.72 8.17
N GLY A 230 -10.78 12.92 7.91
CA GLY A 230 -11.76 11.85 7.94
C GLY A 230 -12.53 11.76 9.27
N SER A 231 -12.94 10.56 9.65
CA SER A 231 -13.66 10.31 10.90
C SER A 231 -12.71 10.16 12.08
N ASP A 232 -13.17 10.54 13.28
CA ASP A 232 -12.36 10.49 14.50
C ASP A 232 -11.99 9.03 14.86
N PRO A 233 -10.71 8.65 14.83
CA PRO A 233 -10.29 7.29 15.13
C PRO A 233 -10.54 6.89 16.59
N ARG A 234 -10.63 7.85 17.53
CA ARG A 234 -10.89 7.55 18.96
C ARG A 234 -12.26 6.92 19.18
N THR A 235 -13.20 7.15 18.27
CA THR A 235 -14.58 6.69 18.36
C THR A 235 -14.99 5.73 17.25
N HIS A 236 -14.31 5.73 16.11
CA HIS A 236 -14.71 4.98 14.93
C HIS A 236 -13.68 3.93 14.46
N ALA A 237 -12.41 4.02 14.88
CA ALA A 237 -11.42 3.02 14.48
C ALA A 237 -11.55 1.72 15.30
N SER A 238 -11.35 0.59 14.63
CA SER A 238 -11.25 -0.71 15.30
C SER A 238 -10.53 -1.75 14.44
N TYR A 239 -9.89 -2.72 15.08
CA TYR A 239 -9.32 -3.89 14.42
C TYR A 239 -10.33 -4.62 13.51
N LYS A 240 -11.60 -4.76 13.99
CA LYS A 240 -12.66 -5.43 13.23
C LYS A 240 -12.95 -4.69 11.93
N HIS A 241 -13.08 -3.37 11.99
CA HIS A 241 -13.34 -2.55 10.81
C HIS A 241 -12.18 -2.61 9.83
N GLY A 242 -10.92 -2.53 10.29
CA GLY A 242 -9.74 -2.71 9.45
C GLY A 242 -9.70 -4.06 8.74
N LYS A 243 -10.08 -5.14 9.44
CA LYS A 243 -10.22 -6.46 8.81
C LYS A 243 -11.31 -6.49 7.74
N GLU A 244 -12.47 -5.89 8.00
CA GLU A 244 -13.58 -5.81 7.04
C GLU A 244 -13.19 -5.04 5.78
N ILE A 245 -12.45 -3.93 5.91
CA ILE A 245 -11.91 -3.16 4.78
C ILE A 245 -10.96 -4.02 3.96
N VAL A 246 -9.96 -4.62 4.59
CA VAL A 246 -8.93 -5.41 3.90
C VAL A 246 -9.54 -6.64 3.21
N ASP A 247 -10.42 -7.37 3.89
CA ASP A 247 -11.11 -8.53 3.31
C ASP A 247 -11.97 -8.13 2.08
N PHE A 248 -12.68 -7.01 2.17
CA PHE A 248 -13.49 -6.49 1.06
C PHE A 248 -12.61 -6.16 -0.15
N GLU A 249 -11.53 -5.41 0.08
CA GLU A 249 -10.61 -4.95 -0.97
C GLU A 249 -9.84 -6.12 -1.59
N VAL A 250 -9.39 -7.10 -0.81
CA VAL A 250 -8.78 -8.33 -1.33
C VAL A 250 -9.73 -9.06 -2.26
N ASN A 251 -10.99 -9.25 -1.85
CA ASN A 251 -12.00 -9.93 -2.67
C ASN A 251 -12.36 -9.15 -3.94
N LYS A 252 -12.41 -7.81 -3.87
CA LYS A 252 -12.65 -6.93 -5.01
C LYS A 252 -11.50 -7.03 -6.03
N MET A 253 -10.27 -6.80 -5.57
CA MET A 253 -9.09 -6.79 -6.43
C MET A 253 -8.79 -8.17 -7.03
N LYS A 254 -9.02 -9.23 -6.28
CA LYS A 254 -8.92 -10.61 -6.78
C LYS A 254 -9.78 -10.83 -8.02
N LYS A 255 -11.05 -10.40 -8.00
CA LYS A 255 -11.95 -10.52 -9.15
C LYS A 255 -11.44 -9.72 -10.34
N ILE A 256 -11.06 -8.46 -10.13
CA ILE A 256 -10.55 -7.58 -11.16
C ILE A 256 -9.29 -8.18 -11.82
N ILE A 257 -8.34 -8.64 -11.01
CA ILE A 257 -7.09 -9.25 -11.50
C ILE A 257 -7.38 -10.52 -12.30
N GLN A 258 -8.26 -11.39 -11.81
CA GLN A 258 -8.64 -12.63 -12.52
C GLN A 258 -9.31 -12.35 -13.86
N GLU A 259 -10.18 -11.33 -13.93
CA GLU A 259 -10.78 -10.88 -15.18
C GLU A 259 -9.73 -10.37 -16.18
N GLU A 260 -8.76 -9.59 -15.72
CA GLU A 260 -7.69 -9.06 -16.59
C GLU A 260 -6.73 -10.18 -17.05
N LEU A 261 -6.37 -11.11 -16.17
CA LEU A 261 -5.56 -12.29 -16.54
C LEU A 261 -6.28 -13.16 -17.59
N SER A 262 -7.59 -13.37 -17.42
CA SER A 262 -8.41 -14.13 -18.39
C SER A 262 -8.41 -13.48 -19.78
N LYS A 263 -8.40 -12.13 -19.86
CA LYS A 263 -8.29 -11.40 -21.14
C LYS A 263 -6.92 -11.60 -21.80
N LEU A 264 -5.89 -11.94 -21.05
CA LEU A 264 -4.55 -12.27 -21.51
C LEU A 264 -4.39 -13.77 -21.89
N GLY A 265 -5.44 -14.57 -21.69
CA GLY A 265 -5.42 -16.01 -21.98
C GLY A 265 -4.73 -16.85 -20.89
N MET A 266 -4.70 -16.34 -19.70
CA MET A 266 -4.07 -16.99 -18.54
C MET A 266 -5.09 -17.48 -17.52
#